data_fbc99b5138ca558e0d23cec1fbe9536a
#
_entry.id   fbc99b5138ca558e0d23cec1fbe9536a
#
_cell.length_a   1.000
_cell.length_b   1.000
_cell.length_c   1.000
_cell.angle_alpha   90.00
_cell.angle_beta   90.00
_cell.angle_gamma   90.00
#
_symmetry.space_group_name_H-M   'P 1'
#
loop_
_entity.id
_entity.type
_entity.pdbx_description
1 polymer ?
#
loop_
_entity_poly.entity_id
_entity_poly.type
_entity_poly.pdbx_seq_one_letter_code
_entity_poly.pdbx_strand_id
1 'polypeptide(L)'
;ALVVVQAKRHIYTGYDTVSSVNRETSSDAIDVRLKNGILTYSKDGAHCTDAKGNVKWNQTYVIQDVKLATCGSAAAIGSYNGREIYVQNTEKQLGTITTTMPIRNITVADTGRVTATLADTDATWIMTYEADGSNSYTGQAHMNDGGYPISISLSPSGELLAVSYLYVDAGVVKSNVVFYNFGPVGANQSDYMVSAYTYSDLVVPKVQFMNNDTAFAAGDSRLMIFSGSQKPVTIGEYLYDDEIQSVFYSEKYVGLVFLSDQAETKYRMDVYNTSAVKVGSYYFDVDYTDIFFEEDAMVIYNESECQIFTTEG
;
A
#
# COMPACT_ATOMS: atom_id res chain seq x y z
N ALA A 1 1.57 4.61 -47.25
CA ALA A 1 2.41 3.57 -46.61
C ALA A 1 1.91 3.38 -45.18
N LEU A 2 1.28 2.24 -44.91
CA LEU A 2 0.84 1.83 -43.59
C LEU A 2 2.07 1.31 -42.84
N VAL A 3 2.61 2.07 -41.90
CA VAL A 3 3.66 1.58 -41.04
C VAL A 3 2.97 0.77 -39.94
N VAL A 4 2.97 -0.54 -40.06
CA VAL A 4 2.59 -1.46 -38.99
C VAL A 4 3.80 -1.50 -38.04
N VAL A 5 3.71 -0.79 -36.94
CA VAL A 5 4.62 -0.98 -35.81
C VAL A 5 4.22 -2.31 -35.15
N GLN A 6 4.91 -3.39 -35.49
CA GLN A 6 4.84 -4.61 -34.72
C GLN A 6 5.53 -4.31 -33.37
N ALA A 7 4.74 -4.06 -32.34
CA ALA A 7 5.21 -4.12 -30.98
C ALA A 7 5.79 -5.53 -30.76
N LYS A 8 7.10 -5.63 -30.59
CA LYS A 8 7.76 -6.90 -30.26
C LYS A 8 7.35 -7.22 -28.81
N ARG A 9 6.33 -8.04 -28.64
CA ARG A 9 6.03 -8.66 -27.34
C ARG A 9 7.26 -9.49 -26.98
N HIS A 10 7.92 -9.11 -25.93
CA HIS A 10 9.03 -9.90 -25.38
C HIS A 10 8.39 -11.13 -24.70
N ILE A 11 8.62 -12.32 -25.27
CA ILE A 11 8.13 -13.57 -24.70
C ILE A 11 9.30 -14.18 -23.93
N TYR A 12 9.16 -14.24 -22.62
CA TYR A 12 10.12 -14.95 -21.77
C TYR A 12 9.91 -16.46 -21.95
N THR A 13 10.95 -17.17 -22.41
CA THR A 13 10.91 -18.61 -22.70
C THR A 13 11.61 -19.46 -21.65
N GLY A 14 12.18 -18.84 -20.62
CA GLY A 14 12.89 -19.54 -19.55
C GLY A 14 13.25 -18.59 -18.42
N TYR A 15 13.78 -19.16 -17.35
CA TYR A 15 14.28 -18.43 -16.19
C TYR A 15 15.57 -19.08 -15.67
N ASP A 16 16.39 -18.27 -15.03
CA ASP A 16 17.58 -18.73 -14.29
C ASP A 16 17.33 -18.60 -12.80
N THR A 17 17.49 -19.68 -12.04
CA THR A 17 17.38 -19.64 -10.58
C THR A 17 18.63 -18.97 -10.00
N VAL A 18 18.47 -17.75 -9.49
CA VAL A 18 19.56 -16.98 -8.86
C VAL A 18 19.89 -17.52 -7.48
N SER A 19 18.87 -17.93 -6.72
CA SER A 19 19.03 -18.50 -5.37
C SER A 19 17.85 -19.42 -5.04
N SER A 20 18.13 -20.44 -4.25
CA SER A 20 17.12 -21.32 -3.65
C SER A 20 17.48 -21.55 -2.19
N VAL A 21 16.56 -21.26 -1.29
CA VAL A 21 16.76 -21.40 0.16
C VAL A 21 15.69 -22.31 0.71
N ASN A 22 16.10 -23.33 1.49
CA ASN A 22 15.14 -24.16 2.21
C ASN A 22 14.45 -23.32 3.30
N ARG A 23 13.13 -23.34 3.31
CA ARG A 23 12.34 -22.64 4.30
C ARG A 23 12.27 -23.48 5.58
N GLU A 24 13.04 -23.09 6.60
CA GLU A 24 12.98 -23.66 7.96
C GLU A 24 12.09 -22.78 8.87
N THR A 25 10.90 -22.40 8.41
CA THR A 25 9.99 -21.53 9.17
C THR A 25 8.72 -22.28 9.56
N SER A 26 8.03 -21.75 10.59
CA SER A 26 6.70 -22.24 10.97
C SER A 26 5.73 -22.19 9.79
N SER A 27 4.75 -23.08 9.77
CA SER A 27 3.77 -23.21 8.68
C SER A 27 2.89 -21.94 8.50
N ASP A 28 2.89 -21.03 9.47
CA ASP A 28 2.15 -19.78 9.51
C ASP A 28 3.00 -18.54 9.16
N ALA A 29 4.27 -18.72 8.82
CA ALA A 29 5.13 -17.63 8.41
C ALA A 29 4.80 -17.13 6.99
N ILE A 30 4.79 -15.81 6.82
CA ILE A 30 4.49 -15.13 5.56
C ILE A 30 5.74 -14.40 5.08
N ASP A 31 6.04 -14.55 3.79
CA ASP A 31 7.15 -13.85 3.15
C ASP A 31 6.64 -12.63 2.39
N VAL A 32 7.30 -11.49 2.58
CA VAL A 32 7.01 -10.24 1.89
C VAL A 32 8.29 -9.67 1.30
N ARG A 33 8.21 -9.30 0.03
CA ARG A 33 9.31 -8.65 -0.67
C ARG A 33 9.46 -7.22 -0.21
N LEU A 34 10.67 -6.83 0.17
CA LEU A 34 11.11 -5.46 0.40
C LEU A 34 12.17 -5.08 -0.63
N LYS A 35 12.46 -3.80 -0.75
CA LYS A 35 13.59 -3.35 -1.56
C LYS A 35 14.89 -3.91 -0.99
N ASN A 36 15.57 -4.75 -1.78
CA ASN A 36 16.84 -5.44 -1.44
C ASN A 36 16.74 -6.51 -0.34
N GLY A 37 15.56 -7.08 -0.07
CA GLY A 37 15.43 -8.13 0.93
C GLY A 37 14.09 -8.81 0.94
N ILE A 38 14.01 -9.90 1.71
CA ILE A 38 12.77 -10.64 1.96
C ILE A 38 12.54 -10.61 3.47
N LEU A 39 11.39 -10.07 3.86
CA LEU A 39 10.89 -10.09 5.23
C LEU A 39 10.04 -11.35 5.40
N THR A 40 10.42 -12.21 6.33
CA THR A 40 9.59 -13.33 6.78
C THR A 40 9.06 -13.00 8.16
N TYR A 41 7.75 -13.07 8.37
CA TYR A 41 7.13 -12.75 9.66
C TYR A 41 6.05 -13.77 10.03
N SER A 42 5.83 -13.91 11.32
CA SER A 42 4.78 -14.72 11.94
C SER A 42 4.24 -14.01 13.19
N LYS A 43 3.46 -14.74 14.00
CA LYS A 43 3.01 -14.25 15.33
C LYS A 43 4.13 -14.18 16.37
N ASP A 44 5.20 -14.94 16.17
CA ASP A 44 6.27 -15.12 17.15
C ASP A 44 7.54 -14.33 16.83
N GLY A 45 7.59 -13.70 15.65
CA GLY A 45 8.75 -12.90 15.28
C GLY A 45 8.85 -12.64 13.77
N ALA A 46 9.91 -11.94 13.41
CA ALA A 46 10.26 -11.65 12.02
C ALA A 46 11.77 -11.70 11.83
N HIS A 47 12.19 -11.99 10.61
CA HIS A 47 13.58 -11.86 10.18
C HIS A 47 13.64 -11.33 8.76
N CYS A 48 14.75 -10.73 8.40
CA CYS A 48 15.02 -10.28 7.04
C CYS A 48 16.22 -11.00 6.47
N THR A 49 16.12 -11.42 5.21
CA THR A 49 17.20 -12.03 4.45
C THR A 49 17.52 -11.20 3.20
N ASP A 50 18.76 -11.28 2.72
CA ASP A 50 19.10 -10.79 1.39
C ASP A 50 18.64 -11.79 0.30
N ALA A 51 18.85 -11.43 -0.98
CA ALA A 51 18.48 -12.27 -2.12
C ALA A 51 19.24 -13.61 -2.16
N LYS A 52 20.33 -13.77 -1.37
CA LYS A 52 21.10 -15.01 -1.26
C LYS A 52 20.67 -15.87 -0.06
N GLY A 53 19.68 -15.39 0.73
CA GLY A 53 19.20 -16.06 1.93
C GLY A 53 20.05 -15.81 3.19
N ASN A 54 21.00 -14.86 3.17
CA ASN A 54 21.73 -14.50 4.38
C ASN A 54 20.85 -13.67 5.30
N VAL A 55 20.72 -14.11 6.55
CA VAL A 55 19.95 -13.39 7.57
C VAL A 55 20.68 -12.08 7.92
N LYS A 56 19.97 -10.96 7.80
CA LYS A 56 20.43 -9.62 8.15
C LYS A 56 20.14 -9.30 9.63
N TRP A 57 18.94 -9.61 10.06
CA TRP A 57 18.49 -9.43 11.44
C TRP A 57 17.35 -10.41 11.78
N ASN A 58 17.10 -10.55 13.07
CA ASN A 58 16.02 -11.34 13.65
C ASN A 58 15.39 -10.56 14.82
N GLN A 59 14.05 -10.54 14.87
CA GLN A 59 13.25 -9.88 15.90
C GLN A 59 12.25 -10.87 16.47
N THR A 60 12.29 -11.10 17.78
CA THR A 60 11.30 -11.90 18.49
C THR A 60 10.23 -10.99 19.09
N TYR A 61 8.98 -11.36 18.97
CA TYR A 61 7.82 -10.74 19.62
C TYR A 61 6.72 -11.79 19.77
N VAL A 62 5.66 -11.46 20.51
CA VAL A 62 4.46 -12.29 20.57
C VAL A 62 3.25 -11.41 20.23
N ILE A 63 2.68 -11.63 19.05
CA ILE A 63 1.57 -10.87 18.49
C ILE A 63 0.45 -11.82 18.09
N GLN A 64 -0.80 -11.46 18.38
CA GLN A 64 -1.94 -12.31 18.04
C GLN A 64 -2.51 -12.01 16.64
N ASP A 65 -2.75 -10.74 16.35
CA ASP A 65 -3.33 -10.26 15.10
C ASP A 65 -2.35 -9.29 14.43
N VAL A 66 -1.47 -9.86 13.60
CA VAL A 66 -0.35 -9.11 13.01
C VAL A 66 -0.86 -8.08 12.01
N LYS A 67 -0.44 -6.83 12.20
CA LYS A 67 -0.54 -5.73 11.24
C LYS A 67 0.85 -5.46 10.68
N LEU A 68 1.00 -5.61 9.38
CA LEU A 68 2.22 -5.28 8.65
C LEU A 68 1.97 -4.07 7.73
N ALA A 69 2.88 -3.12 7.76
CA ALA A 69 3.01 -2.07 6.74
C ALA A 69 4.42 -2.10 6.18
N THR A 70 4.56 -1.89 4.87
CA THR A 70 5.85 -1.86 4.18
C THR A 70 5.92 -0.67 3.23
N CYS A 71 7.12 -0.10 3.08
CA CYS A 71 7.42 0.93 2.10
C CYS A 71 8.91 0.88 1.75
N GLY A 72 9.24 0.66 0.48
CA GLY A 72 10.64 0.55 0.06
C GLY A 72 11.39 -0.53 0.82
N SER A 73 12.38 -0.13 1.60
CA SER A 73 13.17 -1.02 2.47
C SER A 73 12.60 -1.18 3.87
N ALA A 74 11.68 -0.32 4.29
CA ALA A 74 11.15 -0.28 5.64
C ALA A 74 9.93 -1.18 5.83
N ALA A 75 9.80 -1.69 7.07
CA ALA A 75 8.64 -2.42 7.55
C ALA A 75 8.29 -1.99 8.98
N ALA A 76 6.99 -1.94 9.28
CA ALA A 76 6.46 -1.74 10.61
C ALA A 76 5.51 -2.90 10.94
N ILE A 77 5.74 -3.57 12.06
CA ILE A 77 4.97 -4.72 12.51
C ILE A 77 4.33 -4.37 13.85
N GLY A 78 3.02 -4.42 13.92
CA GLY A 78 2.26 -4.19 15.14
C GLY A 78 1.16 -5.23 15.31
N SER A 79 0.35 -5.08 16.35
CA SER A 79 -0.83 -5.92 16.58
C SER A 79 -2.10 -5.07 16.53
N TYR A 80 -3.13 -5.58 15.88
CA TYR A 80 -4.47 -5.02 16.06
C TYR A 80 -4.85 -5.09 17.55
N ASN A 81 -5.34 -4.00 18.11
CA ASN A 81 -5.56 -3.82 19.55
C ASN A 81 -4.29 -3.85 20.43
N GLY A 82 -3.11 -4.06 19.86
CA GLY A 82 -1.85 -3.94 20.59
C GLY A 82 -1.42 -2.48 20.78
N ARG A 83 -0.25 -2.29 21.38
CA ARG A 83 0.32 -0.96 21.66
C ARG A 83 1.78 -0.82 21.24
N GLU A 84 2.39 -1.87 20.69
CA GLU A 84 3.77 -1.85 20.23
C GLU A 84 3.83 -1.98 18.71
N ILE A 85 4.75 -1.22 18.11
CA ILE A 85 5.06 -1.29 16.67
C ILE A 85 6.58 -1.43 16.58
N TYR A 86 7.02 -2.53 15.99
CA TYR A 86 8.42 -2.81 15.71
C TYR A 86 8.77 -2.25 14.33
N VAL A 87 9.73 -1.34 14.28
CA VAL A 87 10.13 -0.65 13.04
C VAL A 87 11.52 -1.12 12.64
N GLN A 88 11.65 -1.58 11.40
CA GLN A 88 12.88 -2.09 10.84
C GLN A 88 13.01 -1.72 9.36
N ASN A 89 14.20 -1.89 8.82
CA ASN A 89 14.45 -1.91 7.39
C ASN A 89 15.18 -3.20 6.99
N THR A 90 15.50 -3.37 5.73
CA THR A 90 16.20 -4.57 5.25
C THR A 90 17.57 -4.80 5.89
N GLU A 91 18.20 -3.78 6.48
CA GLU A 91 19.54 -3.89 7.07
C GLU A 91 19.54 -4.07 8.59
N LYS A 92 18.54 -3.49 9.30
CA LYS A 92 18.53 -3.47 10.77
C LYS A 92 17.17 -3.12 11.37
N GLN A 93 17.04 -3.36 12.65
CA GLN A 93 15.99 -2.78 13.48
C GLN A 93 16.24 -1.28 13.65
N LEU A 94 15.20 -0.47 13.48
CA LEU A 94 15.23 0.99 13.63
C LEU A 94 14.77 1.42 15.02
N GLY A 95 13.76 0.76 15.57
CA GLY A 95 13.25 1.04 16.91
C GLY A 95 11.94 0.33 17.22
N THR A 96 11.38 0.68 18.37
CA THR A 96 10.05 0.23 18.82
C THR A 96 9.26 1.43 19.29
N ILE A 97 8.04 1.57 18.78
CA ILE A 97 7.10 2.61 19.14
C ILE A 97 6.11 2.00 20.14
N THR A 98 5.91 2.66 21.29
CA THR A 98 4.87 2.30 22.25
C THR A 98 3.76 3.35 22.19
N THR A 99 2.56 2.93 21.77
CA THR A 99 1.40 3.81 21.65
C THR A 99 0.62 3.88 22.97
N THR A 100 -0.02 5.02 23.23
CA THR A 100 -0.83 5.24 24.44
C THR A 100 -2.20 4.55 24.37
N MET A 101 -2.67 4.26 23.16
CA MET A 101 -3.99 3.68 22.88
C MET A 101 -3.86 2.47 21.94
N PRO A 102 -4.87 1.59 21.88
CA PRO A 102 -4.86 0.42 21.00
C PRO A 102 -4.77 0.77 19.52
N ILE A 103 -3.92 0.07 18.80
CA ILE A 103 -3.68 0.23 17.35
C ILE A 103 -4.84 -0.34 16.56
N ARG A 104 -5.30 0.41 15.54
CA ARG A 104 -6.27 -0.04 14.53
C ARG A 104 -5.65 -0.27 13.18
N ASN A 105 -4.81 0.65 12.73
CA ASN A 105 -4.09 0.54 11.47
C ASN A 105 -2.72 1.19 11.59
N ILE A 106 -1.78 0.80 10.73
CA ILE A 106 -0.44 1.37 10.64
C ILE A 106 -0.04 1.57 9.19
N THR A 107 0.78 2.57 8.93
CA THR A 107 1.49 2.79 7.68
C THR A 107 2.92 3.23 7.99
N VAL A 108 3.86 2.91 7.11
CA VAL A 108 5.28 3.24 7.28
C VAL A 108 5.82 3.92 6.03
N ALA A 109 6.71 4.87 6.21
CA ALA A 109 7.53 5.47 5.17
C ALA A 109 8.85 4.71 5.02
N ASP A 110 9.55 4.85 3.89
CA ASP A 110 10.89 4.24 3.66
C ASP A 110 11.94 4.75 4.65
N THR A 111 11.71 5.93 5.25
CA THR A 111 12.52 6.50 6.33
C THR A 111 12.37 5.77 7.68
N GLY A 112 11.36 4.92 7.84
CA GLY A 112 10.96 4.30 9.11
C GLY A 112 9.98 5.14 9.94
N ARG A 113 9.55 6.31 9.47
CA ARG A 113 8.45 7.07 10.09
C ARG A 113 7.15 6.27 9.98
N VAL A 114 6.37 6.22 11.05
CA VAL A 114 5.13 5.44 11.14
C VAL A 114 3.96 6.34 11.48
N THR A 115 2.85 6.19 10.78
CA THR A 115 1.56 6.73 11.24
C THR A 115 0.66 5.58 11.64
N ALA A 116 0.01 5.73 12.79
CA ALA A 116 -0.95 4.78 13.32
C ALA A 116 -2.30 5.44 13.57
N THR A 117 -3.39 4.73 13.28
CA THR A 117 -4.71 5.05 13.80
C THR A 117 -4.90 4.30 15.11
N LEU A 118 -5.28 5.03 16.15
CA LEU A 118 -5.41 4.53 17.51
C LEU A 118 -6.86 4.74 18.00
N ALA A 119 -7.42 3.74 18.66
CA ALA A 119 -8.80 3.82 19.15
C ALA A 119 -8.85 4.35 20.57
N ASP A 120 -9.73 5.32 20.78
CA ASP A 120 -10.19 5.76 22.07
C ASP A 120 -11.71 5.50 22.17
N THR A 121 -12.33 5.83 23.30
CA THR A 121 -13.75 5.55 23.57
C THR A 121 -14.66 6.24 22.57
N ASP A 122 -14.41 7.51 22.25
CA ASP A 122 -15.29 8.36 21.43
C ASP A 122 -14.59 8.96 20.20
N ALA A 123 -13.33 8.62 19.97
CA ALA A 123 -12.52 9.19 18.90
C ALA A 123 -11.52 8.18 18.33
N THR A 124 -11.05 8.45 17.13
CA THR A 124 -9.88 7.81 16.56
C THR A 124 -8.76 8.83 16.46
N TRP A 125 -7.61 8.50 17.00
CA TRP A 125 -6.42 9.34 16.93
C TRP A 125 -5.56 8.91 15.76
N ILE A 126 -5.02 9.88 15.04
CA ILE A 126 -4.02 9.69 14.01
C ILE A 126 -2.71 10.25 14.55
N MET A 127 -1.77 9.37 14.85
CA MET A 127 -0.51 9.75 15.45
C MET A 127 0.67 9.31 14.58
N THR A 128 1.59 10.23 14.33
CA THR A 128 2.81 9.94 13.57
C THR A 128 4.01 9.96 14.50
N TYR A 129 4.86 8.96 14.33
CA TYR A 129 6.04 8.72 15.15
C TYR A 129 7.27 8.61 14.25
N GLU A 130 8.40 9.09 14.73
CA GLU A 130 9.69 8.70 14.18
C GLU A 130 10.03 7.27 14.60
N ALA A 131 10.96 6.62 13.90
CA ALA A 131 11.31 5.23 14.15
C ALA A 131 11.82 4.97 15.59
N ASP A 132 12.34 5.99 16.27
CA ASP A 132 12.79 5.93 17.68
C ASP A 132 11.65 6.01 18.70
N GLY A 133 10.41 6.15 18.25
CA GLY A 133 9.21 6.26 19.09
C GLY A 133 8.83 7.69 19.48
N SER A 134 9.61 8.71 19.10
CA SER A 134 9.23 10.11 19.34
C SER A 134 8.00 10.48 18.51
N ASN A 135 6.99 11.12 19.15
CA ASN A 135 5.78 11.58 18.46
C ASN A 135 6.06 12.88 17.73
N SER A 136 5.74 12.91 16.42
CA SER A 136 5.93 14.08 15.56
C SER A 136 4.63 14.75 15.14
N TYR A 137 3.49 14.05 15.23
CA TYR A 137 2.17 14.59 14.92
C TYR A 137 1.07 13.88 15.70
N THR A 138 0.05 14.63 16.10
CA THR A 138 -1.16 14.11 16.73
C THR A 138 -2.38 14.82 16.16
N GLY A 139 -3.27 14.06 15.51
CA GLY A 139 -4.57 14.48 15.03
C GLY A 139 -5.68 13.64 15.65
N GLN A 140 -6.89 14.20 15.73
CA GLN A 140 -8.07 13.53 16.25
C GLN A 140 -9.19 13.54 15.22
N ALA A 141 -9.82 12.41 14.99
CA ALA A 141 -10.98 12.26 14.14
C ALA A 141 -12.20 11.84 14.99
N HIS A 142 -13.26 12.60 14.88
CA HIS A 142 -14.54 12.28 15.52
C HIS A 142 -15.52 11.72 14.49
N MET A 143 -16.22 10.64 14.82
CA MET A 143 -17.18 10.00 13.90
C MET A 143 -18.27 10.97 13.42
N ASN A 144 -18.66 11.93 14.26
CA ASN A 144 -19.74 12.88 13.97
C ASN A 144 -19.29 14.10 13.14
N ASP A 145 -17.99 14.44 13.13
CA ASP A 145 -17.51 15.69 12.54
C ASP A 145 -16.50 15.50 11.38
N GLY A 146 -16.00 14.31 11.13
CA GLY A 146 -14.99 14.09 10.08
C GLY A 146 -14.99 12.67 9.54
N GLY A 147 -15.72 11.78 10.20
CA GLY A 147 -15.80 10.37 9.84
C GLY A 147 -14.71 9.50 10.49
N TYR A 148 -14.82 8.22 10.24
CA TYR A 148 -13.87 7.21 10.73
C TYR A 148 -12.76 6.96 9.71
N PRO A 149 -11.48 7.05 10.07
CA PRO A 149 -10.37 6.78 9.15
C PRO A 149 -10.28 5.28 8.85
N ILE A 150 -10.64 4.88 7.63
CA ILE A 150 -10.66 3.48 7.21
C ILE A 150 -9.38 3.05 6.50
N SER A 151 -8.64 3.99 5.92
CA SER A 151 -7.36 3.72 5.24
C SER A 151 -6.40 4.89 5.41
N ILE A 152 -5.12 4.58 5.62
CA ILE A 152 -4.04 5.54 5.75
C ILE A 152 -2.84 5.11 4.92
N SER A 153 -2.10 6.07 4.37
CA SER A 153 -0.84 5.81 3.67
C SER A 153 0.11 7.00 3.80
N LEU A 154 1.34 6.74 4.27
CA LEU A 154 2.45 7.70 4.20
C LEU A 154 3.12 7.66 2.83
N SER A 155 3.59 8.82 2.35
CA SER A 155 4.54 8.86 1.24
C SER A 155 5.87 8.22 1.64
N PRO A 156 6.68 7.70 0.71
CA PRO A 156 7.99 7.12 1.02
C PRO A 156 8.92 8.05 1.81
N SER A 157 8.86 9.35 1.61
CA SER A 157 9.60 10.34 2.41
C SER A 157 9.06 10.52 3.83
N GLY A 158 7.79 10.12 4.08
CA GLY A 158 7.07 10.39 5.33
C GLY A 158 6.59 11.83 5.50
N GLU A 159 6.67 12.66 4.45
CA GLU A 159 6.23 14.06 4.52
C GLU A 159 4.73 14.22 4.27
N LEU A 160 4.14 13.39 3.40
CA LEU A 160 2.72 13.40 3.10
C LEU A 160 2.01 12.20 3.72
N LEU A 161 0.79 12.44 4.22
CA LEU A 161 -0.13 11.39 4.69
C LEU A 161 -1.44 11.52 3.92
N ALA A 162 -1.91 10.43 3.32
CA ALA A 162 -3.25 10.30 2.78
C ALA A 162 -4.12 9.53 3.78
N VAL A 163 -5.35 10.00 4.00
CA VAL A 163 -6.35 9.36 4.86
C VAL A 163 -7.67 9.30 4.13
N SER A 164 -8.28 8.13 4.09
CA SER A 164 -9.68 7.97 3.68
C SER A 164 -10.57 7.88 4.92
N TYR A 165 -11.51 8.80 5.03
CA TYR A 165 -12.53 8.83 6.07
C TYR A 165 -13.86 8.36 5.51
N LEU A 166 -14.58 7.56 6.28
CA LEU A 166 -15.95 7.13 5.99
C LEU A 166 -16.92 7.74 6.99
N TYR A 167 -17.99 8.34 6.52
CA TYR A 167 -19.06 8.87 7.37
C TYR A 167 -20.42 8.78 6.68
N VAL A 168 -21.47 9.01 7.45
CA VAL A 168 -22.84 9.06 6.95
C VAL A 168 -23.40 10.48 7.21
N ASP A 169 -23.85 11.12 6.16
CA ASP A 169 -24.47 12.45 6.23
C ASP A 169 -25.87 12.40 5.59
N ALA A 170 -26.88 12.77 6.35
CA ALA A 170 -28.29 12.71 5.94
C ALA A 170 -28.73 11.34 5.35
N GLY A 171 -28.17 10.24 5.86
CA GLY A 171 -28.46 8.88 5.39
C GLY A 171 -27.67 8.45 4.14
N VAL A 172 -26.80 9.30 3.63
CA VAL A 172 -25.92 9.01 2.48
C VAL A 172 -24.52 8.67 2.97
N VAL A 173 -23.97 7.56 2.48
CA VAL A 173 -22.58 7.18 2.73
C VAL A 173 -21.65 8.11 1.94
N LYS A 174 -20.65 8.65 2.61
CA LYS A 174 -19.66 9.55 2.00
C LYS A 174 -18.26 9.13 2.41
N SER A 175 -17.32 9.35 1.51
CA SER A 175 -15.90 9.26 1.83
C SER A 175 -15.20 10.59 1.61
N ASN A 176 -14.29 10.93 2.52
CA ASN A 176 -13.35 12.04 2.35
C ASN A 176 -11.94 11.48 2.17
N VAL A 177 -11.28 11.82 1.07
CA VAL A 177 -9.84 11.57 0.90
C VAL A 177 -9.11 12.87 1.23
N VAL A 178 -8.33 12.83 2.30
CA VAL A 178 -7.66 14.02 2.86
C VAL A 178 -6.14 13.81 2.81
N PHE A 179 -5.43 14.85 2.41
CA PHE A 179 -3.97 14.86 2.42
C PHE A 179 -3.45 15.85 3.45
N TYR A 180 -2.51 15.37 4.26
CA TYR A 180 -1.76 16.16 5.24
C TYR A 180 -0.30 16.28 4.79
N ASN A 181 0.31 17.43 5.06
CA ASN A 181 1.73 17.65 4.77
C ASN A 181 2.44 18.04 6.08
N PHE A 182 3.35 17.19 6.54
CA PHE A 182 4.11 17.40 7.78
C PHE A 182 5.35 18.29 7.59
N GLY A 183 5.59 18.74 6.35
CA GLY A 183 6.64 19.69 6.01
C GLY A 183 6.21 21.16 6.18
N PRO A 184 7.06 22.09 5.69
CA PRO A 184 6.83 23.53 5.86
C PRO A 184 5.52 24.05 5.25
N VAL A 185 5.02 23.43 4.18
CA VAL A 185 3.76 23.83 3.53
C VAL A 185 2.58 23.56 4.43
N GLY A 186 2.49 22.37 5.01
CA GLY A 186 1.40 22.01 5.90
C GLY A 186 1.49 22.68 7.27
N ALA A 187 2.69 22.99 7.77
CA ALA A 187 2.86 23.74 9.02
C ALA A 187 2.19 25.14 9.01
N ASN A 188 1.91 25.67 7.83
CA ASN A 188 1.18 26.94 7.64
C ASN A 188 -0.34 26.73 7.41
N GLN A 189 -0.84 25.50 7.49
CA GLN A 189 -2.24 25.15 7.33
C GLN A 189 -2.87 24.72 8.66
N SER A 190 -4.19 24.83 8.78
CA SER A 190 -4.90 24.25 9.93
C SER A 190 -4.75 22.73 9.90
N ASP A 191 -4.28 22.18 11.00
CA ASP A 191 -4.11 20.74 11.20
C ASP A 191 -3.24 20.02 10.14
N TYR A 192 -2.32 20.78 9.49
CA TYR A 192 -1.46 20.26 8.42
C TYR A 192 -2.22 19.81 7.15
N MET A 193 -3.52 20.06 7.06
CA MET A 193 -4.35 19.63 5.92
C MET A 193 -4.09 20.51 4.70
N VAL A 194 -3.69 19.89 3.58
CA VAL A 194 -3.36 20.60 2.32
C VAL A 194 -4.36 20.36 1.21
N SER A 195 -5.06 19.22 1.21
CA SER A 195 -6.10 18.91 0.21
C SER A 195 -7.17 18.01 0.83
N ALA A 196 -8.42 18.16 0.41
CA ALA A 196 -9.53 17.31 0.80
C ALA A 196 -10.52 17.15 -0.36
N TYR A 197 -11.00 15.93 -0.57
CA TYR A 197 -11.93 15.54 -1.64
C TYR A 197 -13.06 14.74 -1.05
N THR A 198 -14.30 15.20 -1.25
CA THR A 198 -15.51 14.53 -0.77
C THR A 198 -16.19 13.79 -1.91
N TYR A 199 -16.50 12.53 -1.67
CA TYR A 199 -17.20 11.66 -2.60
C TYR A 199 -18.51 11.20 -1.95
N SER A 200 -19.64 11.44 -2.62
CA SER A 200 -20.96 10.97 -2.20
C SER A 200 -21.26 9.62 -2.86
N ASP A 201 -21.96 8.76 -2.14
CA ASP A 201 -22.31 7.41 -2.58
C ASP A 201 -21.09 6.58 -3.03
N LEU A 202 -19.97 6.75 -2.33
CA LEU A 202 -18.73 6.06 -2.60
C LEU A 202 -18.05 5.65 -1.29
N VAL A 203 -17.68 4.39 -1.16
CA VAL A 203 -16.78 3.90 -0.13
C VAL A 203 -15.38 3.80 -0.71
N VAL A 204 -14.38 4.41 -0.04
CA VAL A 204 -12.98 4.39 -0.45
C VAL A 204 -12.15 3.59 0.56
N PRO A 205 -12.11 2.25 0.45
CA PRO A 205 -11.44 1.38 1.42
C PRO A 205 -9.91 1.41 1.32
N LYS A 206 -9.35 1.95 0.23
CA LYS A 206 -7.91 1.96 0.00
C LYS A 206 -7.43 3.32 -0.49
N VAL A 207 -6.51 3.91 0.25
CA VAL A 207 -5.63 4.99 -0.23
C VAL A 207 -4.18 4.54 -0.13
N GLN A 208 -3.35 4.90 -1.11
CA GLN A 208 -1.96 4.47 -1.14
C GLN A 208 -1.08 5.46 -1.91
N PHE A 209 0.04 5.87 -1.31
CA PHE A 209 1.11 6.52 -2.05
C PHE A 209 1.87 5.47 -2.87
N MET A 210 2.05 5.76 -4.16
CA MET A 210 2.87 4.98 -5.08
C MET A 210 4.34 5.41 -4.98
N ASN A 211 4.54 6.73 -4.88
CA ASN A 211 5.84 7.39 -4.70
C ASN A 211 5.64 8.70 -3.91
N ASN A 212 6.64 9.58 -3.84
CA ASN A 212 6.53 10.84 -3.08
C ASN A 212 5.54 11.84 -3.66
N ASP A 213 5.20 11.72 -4.95
CA ASP A 213 4.42 12.71 -5.69
C ASP A 213 3.05 12.19 -6.13
N THR A 214 2.85 10.87 -6.11
CA THR A 214 1.64 10.25 -6.65
C THR A 214 1.01 9.30 -5.64
N ALA A 215 -0.30 9.44 -5.48
CA ALA A 215 -1.14 8.55 -4.69
C ALA A 215 -2.36 8.11 -5.48
N PHE A 216 -2.97 7.00 -5.10
CA PHE A 216 -4.28 6.62 -5.58
C PHE A 216 -5.25 6.36 -4.43
N ALA A 217 -6.53 6.46 -4.75
CA ALA A 217 -7.63 6.00 -3.92
C ALA A 217 -8.51 5.08 -4.76
N ALA A 218 -8.70 3.85 -4.29
CA ALA A 218 -9.60 2.88 -4.91
C ALA A 218 -10.88 2.79 -4.08
N GLY A 219 -12.00 3.18 -4.69
CA GLY A 219 -13.33 3.06 -4.14
C GLY A 219 -14.04 1.80 -4.64
N ASP A 220 -15.28 1.61 -4.26
CA ASP A 220 -16.13 0.50 -4.73
C ASP A 220 -16.52 0.61 -6.20
N SER A 221 -16.51 1.81 -6.79
CA SER A 221 -16.91 2.06 -8.19
C SER A 221 -16.01 3.08 -8.91
N ARG A 222 -14.89 3.49 -8.28
CA ARG A 222 -14.03 4.56 -8.83
C ARG A 222 -12.58 4.44 -8.37
N LEU A 223 -11.66 4.58 -9.33
CA LEU A 223 -10.25 4.83 -9.07
C LEU A 223 -9.96 6.33 -9.23
N MET A 224 -9.34 6.96 -8.25
CA MET A 224 -8.83 8.32 -8.28
C MET A 224 -7.32 8.30 -8.19
N ILE A 225 -6.64 9.09 -9.03
CA ILE A 225 -5.18 9.27 -9.00
C ILE A 225 -4.88 10.73 -8.70
N PHE A 226 -4.00 10.95 -7.74
CA PHE A 226 -3.60 12.25 -7.25
C PHE A 226 -2.11 12.47 -7.51
N SER A 227 -1.72 13.70 -7.83
CA SER A 227 -0.31 14.08 -8.00
C SER A 227 -0.01 15.41 -7.33
N GLY A 228 1.18 15.51 -6.76
CA GLY A 228 1.74 16.70 -6.13
C GLY A 228 2.55 16.37 -4.88
N SER A 229 3.80 16.80 -4.84
CA SER A 229 4.75 16.57 -3.73
C SER A 229 4.46 17.36 -2.46
N GLN A 230 3.60 18.37 -2.53
CA GLN A 230 3.27 19.23 -1.38
C GLN A 230 1.76 19.34 -1.14
N LYS A 231 0.98 19.39 -2.21
CA LYS A 231 -0.47 19.54 -2.20
C LYS A 231 -1.05 18.65 -3.31
N PRO A 232 -1.29 17.35 -3.04
CA PRO A 232 -1.82 16.45 -4.04
C PRO A 232 -3.17 16.93 -4.60
N VAL A 233 -3.29 16.90 -5.93
CA VAL A 233 -4.52 17.22 -6.67
C VAL A 233 -4.93 16.05 -7.53
N THR A 234 -6.23 15.88 -7.74
CA THR A 234 -6.76 14.83 -8.63
C THR A 234 -6.30 15.09 -10.07
N ILE A 235 -5.65 14.12 -10.69
CA ILE A 235 -5.19 14.17 -12.09
C ILE A 235 -5.92 13.18 -12.99
N GLY A 236 -6.64 12.20 -12.42
CA GLY A 236 -7.48 11.27 -13.16
C GLY A 236 -8.48 10.56 -12.27
N GLU A 237 -9.65 10.28 -12.87
CA GLU A 237 -10.72 9.49 -12.25
C GLU A 237 -11.26 8.49 -13.28
N TYR A 238 -11.46 7.24 -12.85
CA TYR A 238 -11.94 6.15 -13.69
C TYR A 238 -13.09 5.44 -13.00
N LEU A 239 -14.24 5.43 -13.64
CA LEU A 239 -15.43 4.70 -13.19
C LEU A 239 -15.37 3.24 -13.67
N TYR A 240 -15.88 2.34 -12.87
CA TYR A 240 -16.10 0.93 -13.20
C TYR A 240 -17.34 0.42 -12.49
N ASP A 241 -18.02 -0.51 -13.15
CA ASP A 241 -19.22 -1.18 -12.60
C ASP A 241 -18.90 -2.58 -12.06
N ASP A 242 -17.73 -3.13 -12.42
CA ASP A 242 -17.27 -4.45 -11.99
C ASP A 242 -16.70 -4.37 -10.56
N GLU A 243 -16.90 -5.44 -9.78
CA GLU A 243 -16.33 -5.57 -8.45
C GLU A 243 -14.82 -5.81 -8.50
N ILE A 244 -14.05 -4.97 -7.78
CA ILE A 244 -12.60 -5.16 -7.62
C ILE A 244 -12.34 -6.40 -6.77
N GLN A 245 -11.57 -7.34 -7.32
CA GLN A 245 -11.09 -8.52 -6.61
C GLN A 245 -9.81 -8.22 -5.81
N SER A 246 -8.90 -7.44 -6.39
CA SER A 246 -7.62 -7.08 -5.77
C SER A 246 -7.05 -5.80 -6.35
N VAL A 247 -6.20 -5.13 -5.56
CA VAL A 247 -5.45 -3.93 -5.97
C VAL A 247 -3.98 -4.16 -5.73
N PHE A 248 -3.18 -4.06 -6.77
CA PHE A 248 -1.72 -4.14 -6.73
C PHE A 248 -1.10 -2.84 -7.20
N TYR A 249 0.07 -2.50 -6.70
CA TYR A 249 0.73 -1.25 -7.07
C TYR A 249 2.25 -1.33 -6.96
N SER A 250 2.91 -0.40 -7.63
CA SER A 250 4.34 -0.13 -7.51
C SER A 250 4.57 1.38 -7.51
N GLU A 251 5.84 1.80 -7.57
CA GLU A 251 6.19 3.22 -7.70
C GLU A 251 5.67 3.85 -9.01
N LYS A 252 5.40 3.03 -10.06
CA LYS A 252 5.01 3.49 -11.41
C LYS A 252 3.55 3.17 -11.77
N TYR A 253 2.98 2.09 -11.24
CA TYR A 253 1.70 1.54 -11.70
C TYR A 253 0.75 1.22 -10.55
N VAL A 254 -0.54 1.35 -10.81
CA VAL A 254 -1.62 0.74 -10.03
C VAL A 254 -2.45 -0.14 -10.95
N GLY A 255 -2.75 -1.36 -10.50
CA GLY A 255 -3.54 -2.34 -11.21
C GLY A 255 -4.76 -2.77 -10.39
N LEU A 256 -5.93 -2.76 -11.04
CA LEU A 256 -7.18 -3.25 -10.49
C LEU A 256 -7.53 -4.57 -11.15
N VAL A 257 -7.68 -5.61 -10.36
CA VAL A 257 -8.09 -6.94 -10.84
C VAL A 257 -9.60 -7.08 -10.71
N PHE A 258 -10.22 -7.51 -11.80
CA PHE A 258 -11.64 -7.82 -11.92
C PHE A 258 -11.82 -9.26 -12.39
N LEU A 259 -13.00 -9.82 -12.23
CA LEU A 259 -13.37 -11.03 -12.98
C LEU A 259 -13.41 -10.71 -14.48
N SER A 260 -12.96 -11.65 -15.31
CA SER A 260 -12.92 -11.46 -16.76
C SER A 260 -14.32 -11.49 -17.36
N ASP A 261 -14.54 -10.66 -18.37
CA ASP A 261 -15.69 -10.68 -19.25
C ASP A 261 -15.48 -11.60 -20.48
N GLN A 262 -14.28 -12.20 -20.62
CA GLN A 262 -13.93 -13.12 -21.70
C GLN A 262 -14.06 -14.58 -21.25
N ALA A 263 -14.66 -15.41 -22.10
CA ALA A 263 -14.95 -16.82 -21.77
C ALA A 263 -13.71 -17.70 -21.53
N GLU A 264 -12.54 -17.30 -22.03
CA GLU A 264 -11.30 -18.08 -22.00
C GLU A 264 -10.34 -17.63 -20.89
N THR A 265 -10.71 -16.62 -20.08
CA THR A 265 -9.85 -16.06 -19.02
C THR A 265 -10.65 -15.83 -17.75
N LYS A 266 -10.01 -16.03 -16.58
CA LYS A 266 -10.66 -15.83 -15.27
C LYS A 266 -10.66 -14.38 -14.82
N TYR A 267 -9.57 -13.68 -15.11
CA TYR A 267 -9.30 -12.36 -14.58
C TYR A 267 -8.93 -11.36 -15.67
N ARG A 268 -9.28 -10.10 -15.41
CA ARG A 268 -8.82 -8.93 -16.15
C ARG A 268 -8.16 -7.96 -15.17
N MET A 269 -6.96 -7.49 -15.47
CA MET A 269 -6.30 -6.44 -14.71
C MET A 269 -6.16 -5.18 -15.55
N ASP A 270 -6.77 -4.11 -15.11
CA ASP A 270 -6.65 -2.78 -15.70
C ASP A 270 -5.51 -2.02 -15.01
N VAL A 271 -4.51 -1.60 -15.75
CA VAL A 271 -3.28 -0.97 -15.24
C VAL A 271 -3.23 0.50 -15.63
N TYR A 272 -2.91 1.35 -14.66
CA TYR A 272 -2.79 2.80 -14.81
C TYR A 272 -1.41 3.25 -14.31
N ASN A 273 -0.81 4.24 -14.97
CA ASN A 273 0.47 4.80 -14.56
C ASN A 273 0.31 6.05 -13.68
N THR A 274 1.44 6.59 -13.20
CA THR A 274 1.49 7.78 -12.35
C THR A 274 1.05 9.08 -13.04
N SER A 275 0.91 9.09 -14.37
CA SER A 275 0.31 10.19 -15.13
C SER A 275 -1.20 10.04 -15.34
N ALA A 276 -1.83 9.09 -14.61
CA ALA A 276 -3.23 8.74 -14.73
C ALA A 276 -3.61 8.30 -16.17
N VAL A 277 -2.75 7.57 -16.85
CA VAL A 277 -3.04 6.98 -18.16
C VAL A 277 -3.27 5.49 -17.99
N LYS A 278 -4.37 4.97 -18.55
CA LYS A 278 -4.58 3.52 -18.63
C LYS A 278 -3.56 2.93 -19.60
N VAL A 279 -2.64 2.13 -19.08
CA VAL A 279 -1.57 1.49 -19.86
C VAL A 279 -2.13 0.33 -20.68
N GLY A 280 -3.03 -0.45 -20.08
CA GLY A 280 -3.66 -1.59 -20.75
C GLY A 280 -4.62 -2.35 -19.87
N SER A 281 -5.24 -3.37 -20.51
CA SER A 281 -6.01 -4.41 -19.83
C SER A 281 -5.33 -5.75 -20.13
N TYR A 282 -5.02 -6.50 -19.08
CA TYR A 282 -4.30 -7.78 -19.17
C TYR A 282 -5.22 -8.90 -18.71
N TYR A 283 -5.36 -9.93 -19.53
CA TYR A 283 -6.24 -11.06 -19.27
C TYR A 283 -5.41 -12.28 -18.95
N PHE A 284 -5.78 -13.01 -17.89
CA PHE A 284 -5.03 -14.16 -17.41
C PHE A 284 -5.92 -15.17 -16.67
N ASP A 285 -5.41 -16.41 -16.51
CA ASP A 285 -6.11 -17.53 -15.87
C ASP A 285 -5.48 -17.99 -14.57
N VAL A 286 -4.29 -17.50 -14.24
CA VAL A 286 -3.56 -17.90 -13.04
C VAL A 286 -4.40 -17.58 -11.80
N ASP A 287 -4.69 -18.60 -11.00
CA ASP A 287 -5.23 -18.40 -9.66
C ASP A 287 -4.12 -17.86 -8.77
N TYR A 288 -3.92 -16.54 -8.84
CA TYR A 288 -2.75 -15.85 -8.32
C TYR A 288 -2.72 -15.84 -6.78
N THR A 289 -1.52 -16.04 -6.23
CA THR A 289 -1.23 -15.74 -4.82
C THR A 289 -0.87 -14.28 -4.66
N ASP A 290 -0.08 -13.74 -5.61
CA ASP A 290 0.34 -12.34 -5.60
C ASP A 290 0.64 -11.84 -7.02
N ILE A 291 0.61 -10.52 -7.19
CA ILE A 291 0.96 -9.81 -8.42
C ILE A 291 1.90 -8.66 -8.04
N PHE A 292 3.02 -8.55 -8.70
CA PHE A 292 3.91 -7.42 -8.50
C PHE A 292 4.43 -6.85 -9.82
N PHE A 293 4.82 -5.59 -9.78
CA PHE A 293 5.48 -4.89 -10.89
C PHE A 293 6.97 -4.81 -10.61
N GLU A 294 7.76 -5.12 -11.62
CA GLU A 294 9.21 -4.98 -11.61
C GLU A 294 9.63 -4.25 -12.88
N GLU A 295 10.16 -3.03 -12.74
CA GLU A 295 10.42 -2.12 -13.86
C GLU A 295 9.19 -1.96 -14.76
N ASP A 296 9.21 -2.54 -15.96
CA ASP A 296 8.15 -2.49 -16.96
C ASP A 296 7.52 -3.88 -17.18
N ALA A 297 7.71 -4.80 -16.24
CA ALA A 297 7.10 -6.11 -16.22
C ALA A 297 6.08 -6.23 -15.08
N MET A 298 5.00 -6.94 -15.34
CA MET A 298 4.02 -7.38 -14.36
C MET A 298 4.13 -8.89 -14.22
N VAL A 299 4.37 -9.36 -13.00
CA VAL A 299 4.54 -10.77 -12.67
C VAL A 299 3.35 -11.24 -11.87
N ILE A 300 2.65 -12.22 -12.39
CA ILE A 300 1.47 -12.88 -11.79
C ILE A 300 1.89 -14.31 -11.46
N TYR A 301 1.74 -14.74 -10.21
CA TYR A 301 2.22 -16.06 -9.83
C TYR A 301 1.42 -16.71 -8.69
N ASN A 302 1.57 -18.02 -8.61
CA ASN A 302 1.19 -18.85 -7.47
C ASN A 302 2.31 -19.88 -7.18
N GLU A 303 2.04 -20.89 -6.39
CA GLU A 303 3.03 -21.92 -6.02
C GLU A 303 3.50 -22.78 -7.20
N SER A 304 2.74 -22.86 -8.29
CA SER A 304 2.96 -23.78 -9.40
C SER A 304 3.27 -23.12 -10.74
N GLU A 305 2.85 -21.87 -10.94
CA GLU A 305 2.98 -21.18 -12.22
C GLU A 305 3.24 -19.68 -12.08
N CYS A 306 3.80 -19.11 -13.11
CA CYS A 306 4.12 -17.70 -13.21
C CYS A 306 3.86 -17.22 -14.63
N GLN A 307 3.15 -16.10 -14.76
CA GLN A 307 2.97 -15.38 -16.03
C GLN A 307 3.57 -13.99 -15.95
N ILE A 308 4.24 -13.56 -17.01
CA ILE A 308 4.91 -12.27 -17.07
C ILE A 308 4.36 -11.50 -18.27
N PHE A 309 3.89 -10.28 -18.01
CA PHE A 309 3.43 -9.33 -19.01
C PHE A 309 4.33 -8.11 -19.03
N THR A 310 4.54 -7.51 -20.20
CA THR A 310 5.17 -6.19 -20.30
C THR A 310 4.12 -5.10 -20.18
N THR A 311 4.41 -4.05 -19.41
CA THR A 311 3.55 -2.88 -19.25
C THR A 311 3.84 -1.79 -20.29
N GLU A 312 4.94 -1.90 -21.05
CA GLU A 312 5.19 -1.10 -22.24
C GLU A 312 4.58 -1.82 -23.46
N GLY A 313 3.61 -1.17 -24.08
CA GLY A 313 2.94 -1.65 -25.30
C GLY A 313 3.74 -1.42 -26.57
#